data_83f51c7a9befe0bfb0e70b27644e75d7
#
_entry.id   83f51c7a9befe0bfb0e70b27644e75d7
#
_cell.length_a   1.000
_cell.length_b   1.000
_cell.length_c   1.000
_cell.angle_alpha   90.00
_cell.angle_beta   90.00
_cell.angle_gamma   90.00
#
_symmetry.space_group_name_H-M   'P 1'
#
loop_
_entity.id
_entity.type
_entity.pdbx_description
1 polymer ?
#
loop_
_entity_poly.entity_id
_entity_poly.type
_entity_poly.pdbx_seq_one_letter_code
_entity_poly.pdbx_strand_id
1 'polypeptide(L)'
;CRIRIHKHTLHILGDPLYIQILINTESKQIAIKRVDVPQSGDQSRKTNVRNLDADESCEFYSETFIMQLHRLDKNLNFRHTYRLTEGKHIKSHQLVLFDLSSMEKVES
;
A
#
# COMPACT_ATOMS: atom_id res chain seq x y z
N CYS A 1 -3.10 -2.71 -12.96
CA CYS A 1 -3.42 -1.91 -11.77
C CYS A 1 -2.19 -1.68 -10.93
N ARG A 2 -2.01 -0.48 -10.48
CA ARG A 2 -0.94 -0.10 -9.56
C ARG A 2 -1.56 0.53 -8.33
N ILE A 3 -0.92 0.30 -7.19
CA ILE A 3 -1.31 0.92 -5.93
C ILE A 3 -0.31 2.02 -5.60
N ARG A 4 -0.81 3.23 -5.42
CA ARG A 4 0.02 4.39 -5.10
C ARG A 4 -0.07 4.69 -3.61
N ILE A 5 1.10 4.75 -2.96
CA ILE A 5 1.24 5.07 -1.55
C ILE A 5 1.98 6.39 -1.44
N HIS A 6 1.33 7.39 -0.86
CA HIS A 6 1.93 8.72 -0.70
C HIS A 6 3.12 8.69 0.26
N LYS A 7 4.13 9.51 -0.02
CA LYS A 7 5.32 9.63 0.84
C LYS A 7 4.97 9.94 2.29
N HIS A 8 3.90 10.70 2.52
CA HIS A 8 3.44 11.01 3.88
C HIS A 8 3.13 9.75 4.70
N THR A 9 2.51 8.74 4.09
CA THR A 9 2.25 7.46 4.74
C THR A 9 3.56 6.77 5.12
N LEU A 10 4.55 6.78 4.22
CA LEU A 10 5.86 6.22 4.50
C LEU A 10 6.57 7.00 5.61
N HIS A 11 6.41 8.32 5.63
CA HIS A 11 6.99 9.17 6.66
C HIS A 11 6.42 8.86 8.06
N ILE A 12 5.12 8.66 8.16
CA ILE A 12 4.46 8.24 9.41
C ILE A 12 5.07 6.93 9.93
N LEU A 13 5.46 6.03 9.03
CA LEU A 13 6.08 4.75 9.37
C LEU A 13 7.59 4.86 9.62
N GLY A 14 8.15 6.06 9.62
CA GLY A 14 9.57 6.31 9.89
C GLY A 14 10.48 6.16 8.67
N ASP A 15 9.97 6.44 7.48
CA ASP A 15 10.69 6.34 6.22
C ASP A 15 11.36 4.96 6.00
N PRO A 16 10.59 3.86 6.11
CA PRO A 16 11.16 2.52 5.99
C PRO A 16 11.68 2.25 4.59
N LEU A 17 12.77 1.49 4.50
CA LEU A 17 13.29 1.04 3.20
C LEU A 17 12.47 -0.09 2.59
N TYR A 18 11.74 -0.83 3.45
CA TYR A 18 10.91 -1.95 3.02
C TYR A 18 9.55 -1.91 3.70
N ILE A 19 8.54 -2.32 2.97
CA ILE A 19 7.17 -2.45 3.49
C ILE A 19 6.57 -3.78 3.03
N GLN A 20 5.53 -4.20 3.74
CA GLN A 20 4.63 -5.27 3.32
C GLN A 20 3.25 -4.68 3.07
N ILE A 21 2.60 -5.15 2.03
CA ILE A 21 1.22 -4.81 1.72
C ILE A 21 0.36 -6.03 2.07
N LEU A 22 -0.55 -5.85 3.01
CA LEU A 22 -1.39 -6.92 3.53
C LEU A 22 -2.85 -6.62 3.24
N ILE A 23 -3.63 -7.66 2.95
CA ILE A 23 -5.07 -7.53 2.74
C ILE A 23 -5.80 -8.34 3.79
N ASN A 24 -6.76 -7.71 4.46
CA ASN A 24 -7.75 -8.41 5.28
C ASN A 24 -9.03 -8.53 4.46
N THR A 25 -9.35 -9.75 4.06
CA THR A 25 -10.51 -10.02 3.21
C THR A 25 -11.83 -9.90 3.96
N GLU A 26 -11.83 -10.13 5.27
CA GLU A 26 -13.05 -10.03 6.08
C GLU A 26 -13.45 -8.58 6.30
N SER A 27 -12.49 -7.74 6.70
CA SER A 27 -12.75 -6.33 6.98
C SER A 27 -12.66 -5.45 5.73
N LYS A 28 -12.21 -5.99 4.61
CA LYS A 28 -11.97 -5.24 3.36
C LYS A 28 -11.02 -4.08 3.58
N GLN A 29 -9.90 -4.37 4.23
CA GLN A 29 -8.87 -3.39 4.55
C GLN A 29 -7.54 -3.78 3.94
N ILE A 30 -6.74 -2.77 3.65
CA ILE A 30 -5.36 -2.90 3.20
C ILE A 30 -4.47 -2.33 4.30
N ALA A 31 -3.42 -3.06 4.67
CA ALA A 31 -2.43 -2.57 5.61
C ALA A 31 -1.09 -2.39 4.91
N ILE A 32 -0.44 -1.26 5.17
CA ILE A 32 0.94 -1.01 4.78
C ILE A 32 1.77 -1.10 6.04
N LYS A 33 2.58 -2.14 6.15
CA LYS A 33 3.36 -2.44 7.34
C LYS A 33 4.84 -2.17 7.09
N ARG A 34 5.50 -1.51 8.05
CA ARG A 34 6.95 -1.33 8.05
C ARG A 34 7.66 -2.67 8.21
N VAL A 35 8.72 -2.88 7.43
CA VAL A 35 9.61 -4.04 7.55
C VAL A 35 11.03 -3.52 7.73
N ASP A 36 11.65 -3.86 8.88
CA ASP A 36 13.01 -3.40 9.15
C ASP A 36 14.04 -4.30 8.47
N VAL A 37 13.85 -5.61 8.53
CA VAL A 37 14.74 -6.59 7.92
C VAL A 37 13.92 -7.56 7.08
N PRO A 38 13.97 -7.46 5.73
CA PRO A 38 13.28 -8.40 4.88
C PRO A 38 13.86 -9.80 5.06
N GLN A 39 12.97 -10.79 5.14
CA GLN A 39 13.36 -12.18 5.29
C GLN A 39 13.00 -12.96 4.03
N SER A 40 13.76 -14.03 3.80
CA SER A 40 13.48 -14.93 2.68
C SER A 40 12.06 -15.47 2.76
N GLY A 41 11.30 -15.34 1.70
CA GLY A 41 9.91 -15.81 1.65
C GLY A 41 8.87 -14.80 2.10
N ASP A 42 9.25 -13.67 2.72
CA ASP A 42 8.30 -12.60 2.93
C ASP A 42 8.06 -11.84 1.62
N GLN A 43 6.97 -11.09 1.55
CA GLN A 43 6.62 -10.30 0.36
C GLN A 43 6.92 -8.83 0.58
N SER A 44 8.04 -8.54 1.24
CA SER A 44 8.46 -7.16 1.46
C SER A 44 8.88 -6.50 0.14
N ARG A 45 8.65 -5.21 0.06
CA ARG A 45 8.95 -4.42 -1.11
C ARG A 45 9.79 -3.21 -0.74
N LYS A 46 10.78 -2.92 -1.58
CA LYS A 46 11.64 -1.76 -1.42
C LYS A 46 10.87 -0.49 -1.78
N THR A 47 10.93 0.52 -0.94
CA THR A 47 10.16 1.75 -1.11
C THR A 47 10.87 2.82 -1.92
N ASN A 48 12.21 2.85 -1.90
CA ASN A 48 13.01 3.96 -2.45
C ASN A 48 12.60 5.33 -1.86
N VAL A 49 12.10 5.35 -0.63
CA VAL A 49 11.53 6.56 0.00
C VAL A 49 12.50 7.73 0.06
N ARG A 50 13.80 7.46 0.18
CA ARG A 50 14.83 8.51 0.27
C ARG A 50 15.03 9.27 -1.04
N ASN A 51 14.59 8.69 -2.15
CA ASN A 51 14.71 9.29 -3.48
C ASN A 51 13.44 9.99 -3.93
N LEU A 52 12.40 10.00 -3.07
CA LEU A 52 11.12 10.66 -3.37
C LEU A 52 11.15 12.12 -2.94
N ASP A 53 10.63 13.00 -3.79
CA ASP A 53 10.33 14.37 -3.40
C ASP A 53 9.12 14.42 -2.47
N ALA A 54 8.88 15.58 -1.83
CA ALA A 54 7.86 15.72 -0.80
C ALA A 54 6.44 15.34 -1.26
N ASP A 55 6.14 15.55 -2.53
CA ASP A 55 4.80 15.29 -3.10
C ASP A 55 4.73 13.97 -3.87
N GLU A 56 5.81 13.20 -3.89
CA GLU A 56 5.86 11.96 -4.64
C GLU A 56 5.22 10.80 -3.89
N SER A 57 4.92 9.76 -4.66
CA SER A 57 4.34 8.51 -4.17
C SER A 57 5.17 7.33 -4.63
N CYS A 58 5.13 6.25 -3.84
CA CYS A 58 5.60 4.95 -4.30
C CYS A 58 4.46 4.24 -5.02
N GLU A 59 4.76 3.60 -6.13
CA GLU A 59 3.79 2.77 -6.84
C GLU A 59 4.24 1.31 -6.78
N PHE A 60 3.27 0.45 -6.48
CA PHE A 60 3.50 -0.99 -6.40
C PHE A 60 2.59 -1.72 -7.37
N TYR A 61 3.16 -2.71 -8.01
CA TYR A 61 2.43 -3.64 -8.85
C TYR A 61 2.66 -5.05 -8.33
N SER A 62 1.59 -5.79 -8.13
CA SER A 62 1.63 -7.20 -7.80
C SER A 62 0.39 -7.86 -8.38
N GLU A 63 0.61 -8.78 -9.29
CA GLU A 63 -0.50 -9.50 -9.93
C GLU A 63 -1.34 -10.25 -8.90
N THR A 64 -0.71 -10.95 -7.96
CA THR A 64 -1.41 -11.67 -6.90
C THR A 64 -2.25 -10.74 -6.05
N PHE A 65 -1.69 -9.61 -5.64
CA PHE A 65 -2.37 -8.60 -4.83
C PHE A 65 -3.58 -8.04 -5.58
N ILE A 66 -3.39 -7.69 -6.84
CA ILE A 66 -4.45 -7.13 -7.67
C ILE A 66 -5.59 -8.14 -7.86
N MET A 67 -5.27 -9.42 -8.04
CA MET A 67 -6.29 -10.47 -8.14
C MET A 67 -7.11 -10.60 -6.86
N GLN A 68 -6.47 -10.50 -5.70
CA GLN A 68 -7.16 -10.50 -4.40
C GLN A 68 -8.09 -9.31 -4.27
N LEU A 69 -7.63 -8.10 -4.65
CA LEU A 69 -8.46 -6.90 -4.64
C LEU A 69 -9.66 -7.04 -5.57
N HIS A 70 -9.46 -7.58 -6.76
CA HIS A 70 -10.53 -7.76 -7.73
C HIS A 70 -11.61 -8.75 -7.24
N ARG A 71 -11.23 -9.74 -6.45
CA ARG A 71 -12.18 -10.66 -5.82
C ARG A 71 -13.05 -9.95 -4.79
N LEU A 72 -12.49 -8.96 -4.08
CA LEU A 72 -13.21 -8.18 -3.08
C LEU A 72 -14.08 -7.10 -3.72
N ASP A 73 -13.63 -6.51 -4.80
CA ASP A 73 -14.34 -5.47 -5.54
C ASP A 73 -14.13 -5.67 -7.04
N LYS A 74 -15.15 -6.20 -7.71
CA LYS A 74 -15.11 -6.50 -9.14
C LYS A 74 -15.07 -5.26 -10.01
N ASN A 75 -15.34 -4.09 -9.45
CA ASN A 75 -15.29 -2.82 -10.20
C ASN A 75 -13.85 -2.32 -10.37
N LEU A 76 -12.88 -2.92 -9.68
CA LEU A 76 -11.48 -2.54 -9.85
C LEU A 76 -10.97 -2.99 -11.22
N ASN A 77 -10.32 -2.06 -11.91
CA ASN A 77 -9.77 -2.32 -13.23
C ASN A 77 -8.26 -2.42 -13.16
N PHE A 78 -7.70 -3.52 -13.66
CA PHE A 78 -6.26 -3.77 -13.66
C PHE A 78 -5.43 -2.72 -14.42
N ARG A 79 -6.06 -1.94 -15.28
CA ARG A 79 -5.38 -0.92 -16.09
C ARG A 79 -5.26 0.43 -15.39
N HIS A 80 -5.94 0.60 -14.26
CA HIS A 80 -5.93 1.87 -13.53
C HIS A 80 -4.94 1.86 -12.39
N THR A 81 -4.52 3.05 -11.99
CA THR A 81 -3.76 3.27 -10.77
C THR A 81 -4.72 3.73 -9.69
N TYR A 82 -4.60 3.19 -8.50
CA TYR A 82 -5.41 3.55 -7.35
C TYR A 82 -4.53 4.12 -6.25
N ARG A 83 -5.04 5.14 -5.58
CA ARG A 83 -4.37 5.81 -4.48
C ARG A 83 -5.05 5.45 -3.17
N LEU A 84 -4.24 5.09 -2.17
CA LEU A 84 -4.73 4.85 -0.81
C LEU A 84 -4.85 6.19 -0.10
N THR A 85 -6.02 6.45 0.48
CA THR A 85 -6.33 7.69 1.20
C THR A 85 -6.95 7.37 2.56
N GLU A 86 -6.90 8.34 3.48
CA GLU A 86 -7.53 8.25 4.80
C GLU A 86 -7.00 7.07 5.64
N GLY A 87 -5.68 6.92 5.66
CA GLY A 87 -5.03 5.88 6.43
C GLY A 87 -5.12 6.10 7.94
N LYS A 88 -5.27 5.00 8.70
CA LYS A 88 -5.23 5.01 10.15
C LYS A 88 -3.93 4.40 10.64
N HIS A 89 -3.13 5.18 11.37
CA HIS A 89 -1.86 4.71 11.90
C HIS A 89 -2.05 3.87 13.15
N ILE A 90 -1.58 2.63 13.11
CA ILE A 90 -1.57 1.71 14.25
C ILE A 90 -0.12 1.58 14.74
N LYS A 91 0.26 2.42 15.69
CA LYS A 91 1.64 2.51 16.16
C LYS A 91 2.18 1.21 16.74
N SER A 92 1.36 0.50 17.50
CA SER A 92 1.77 -0.75 18.15
C SER A 92 2.18 -1.84 17.17
N HIS A 93 1.69 -1.80 15.95
CA HIS A 93 1.99 -2.79 14.90
C HIS A 93 2.80 -2.21 13.75
N GLN A 94 3.17 -0.93 13.83
CA GLN A 94 3.98 -0.23 12.82
C GLN A 94 3.36 -0.35 11.42
N LEU A 95 2.05 -0.10 11.33
CA LEU A 95 1.33 -0.17 10.08
C LEU A 95 0.30 0.97 9.95
N VAL A 96 -0.12 1.21 8.72
CA VAL A 96 -1.21 2.12 8.40
C VAL A 96 -2.30 1.32 7.70
N LEU A 97 -3.54 1.42 8.21
CA LEU A 97 -4.71 0.75 7.67
C LEU A 97 -5.49 1.67 6.74
N PHE A 98 -5.95 1.12 5.64
CA PHE A 98 -6.82 1.81 4.70
C PHE A 98 -8.05 0.95 4.43
N ASP A 99 -9.22 1.55 4.43
CA ASP A 99 -10.42 0.87 3.95
C ASP A 99 -10.42 0.81 2.43
N LEU A 100 -10.83 -0.32 1.88
CA LEU A 100 -10.91 -0.49 0.43
C LEU A 100 -11.86 0.54 -0.20
N SER A 101 -12.93 0.91 0.53
CA SER A 101 -13.89 1.90 0.08
C SER A 101 -13.32 3.31 -0.06
N SER A 102 -12.20 3.62 0.62
CA SER A 102 -11.55 4.93 0.53
C SER A 102 -10.51 5.01 -0.59
N MET A 103 -10.27 3.91 -1.29
CA MET A 103 -9.32 3.89 -2.39
C MET A 103 -9.84 4.69 -3.57
N GLU A 104 -9.01 5.62 -4.09
CA GLU A 104 -9.40 6.50 -5.17
C GLU A 104 -8.65 6.15 -6.46
N LYS A 105 -9.39 6.17 -7.57
CA LYS A 105 -8.79 6.03 -8.89
C LYS A 105 -8.01 7.29 -9.24
N VAL A 106 -6.77 7.09 -9.67
CA VAL A 106 -5.94 8.19 -10.17
C VAL A 106 -6.25 8.39 -11.64
N GLU A 107 -6.74 9.57 -12.00
CA GLU A 107 -6.98 9.90 -13.38
C GLU A 107 -5.70 10.33 -14.08
N SER A 108 -5.47 9.76 -15.22
CA SER A 108 -4.31 10.10 -16.07
C SER A 108 -4.64 11.18 -17.06
#